data_9492b84ecaa27b2427f68237f104d8cc
#
_entry.id   9492b84ecaa27b2427f68237f104d8cc
#
_cell.length_a   1.000
_cell.length_b   1.000
_cell.length_c   1.000
_cell.angle_alpha   90.00
_cell.angle_beta   90.00
_cell.angle_gamma   90.00
#
_symmetry.space_group_name_H-M   'P 1'
#
loop_
_entity.id
_entity.type
_entity.pdbx_description
1 polymer ?
#
loop_
_entity_poly.entity_id
_entity_poly.type
_entity_poly.pdbx_seq_one_letter_code
_entity_poly.pdbx_strand_id
1 'polypeptide(L)'
;MNQGIILLGIKHCGKSTLGNLLSKQFHCPFFDTDDVITEMTGLSPRQIYQEQGPQAFMEAEAKACNYLVRYLSALGEKEYVIATGGGICNNTEALEALASLGFFIFLEVPEAVAAERIIQEIEWEDGKMKNLPAYIAKENPVTTEDVARIFSGFYQQRTKRYRQLAQITCPLQGESPEENCQLIQQALFSQDCRWS
;
A
#
# COMPACT_ATOMS: atom_id res chain seq x y z
N MET A 1 9.24 -15.95 16.04
CA MET A 1 8.04 -15.39 15.37
C MET A 1 8.57 -14.38 14.37
N ASN A 2 8.04 -14.34 13.14
CA ASN A 2 8.39 -13.31 12.18
C ASN A 2 7.89 -11.96 12.71
N GLN A 3 8.73 -10.96 12.67
CA GLN A 3 8.42 -9.60 13.16
C GLN A 3 8.32 -8.60 11.99
N GLY A 4 7.81 -9.05 10.85
CA GLY A 4 7.65 -8.18 9.70
C GLY A 4 6.66 -7.05 9.95
N ILE A 5 6.96 -5.86 9.44
CA ILE A 5 6.03 -4.73 9.36
C ILE A 5 5.40 -4.72 7.98
N ILE A 6 4.08 -4.79 7.93
CA ILE A 6 3.33 -4.75 6.67
C ILE A 6 2.50 -3.49 6.64
N LEU A 7 2.85 -2.56 5.75
CA LEU A 7 2.21 -1.27 5.62
C LEU A 7 0.98 -1.36 4.73
N LEU A 8 -0.18 -1.12 5.32
CA LEU A 8 -1.46 -1.00 4.64
C LEU A 8 -1.84 0.47 4.47
N GLY A 9 -2.64 0.76 3.45
CA GLY A 9 -3.20 2.09 3.26
C GLY A 9 -3.60 2.34 1.83
N ILE A 10 -4.38 3.38 1.62
CA ILE A 10 -4.83 3.81 0.31
C ILE A 10 -3.67 4.22 -0.59
N LYS A 11 -3.94 4.33 -1.88
CA LYS A 11 -2.96 4.87 -2.83
C LYS A 11 -2.53 6.29 -2.40
N HIS A 12 -1.25 6.61 -2.58
CA HIS A 12 -0.63 7.91 -2.21
C HIS A 12 -0.59 8.26 -0.72
N CYS A 13 -0.83 7.31 0.19
CA CYS A 13 -0.62 7.55 1.63
C CYS A 13 0.86 7.50 2.07
N GLY A 14 1.80 7.18 1.16
CA GLY A 14 3.23 7.22 1.43
C GLY A 14 3.87 5.90 1.83
N LYS A 15 3.21 4.74 1.66
CA LYS A 15 3.74 3.42 2.07
C LYS A 15 5.16 3.12 1.61
N SER A 16 5.44 3.29 0.32
CA SER A 16 6.76 2.97 -0.25
C SER A 16 7.83 3.91 0.30
N THR A 17 7.54 5.21 0.41
CA THR A 17 8.47 6.20 0.99
C THR A 17 8.75 5.91 2.46
N LEU A 18 7.70 5.73 3.25
CA LEU A 18 7.82 5.49 4.69
C LEU A 18 8.40 4.11 4.98
N GLY A 19 8.04 3.10 4.18
CA GLY A 19 8.61 1.76 4.28
C GLY A 19 10.13 1.74 4.04
N ASN A 20 10.59 2.47 3.03
CA ASN A 20 12.02 2.62 2.74
C ASN A 20 12.76 3.37 3.87
N LEU A 21 12.15 4.41 4.45
CA LEU A 21 12.73 5.12 5.60
C LEU A 21 12.80 4.23 6.84
N LEU A 22 11.72 3.52 7.16
CA LEU A 22 11.68 2.58 8.28
C LEU A 22 12.74 1.48 8.14
N SER A 23 12.85 0.88 6.95
CA SER A 23 13.83 -0.18 6.69
C SER A 23 15.28 0.29 6.91
N LYS A 24 15.59 1.53 6.50
CA LYS A 24 16.90 2.14 6.74
C LYS A 24 17.17 2.37 8.22
N GLN A 25 16.16 2.83 8.98
CA GLN A 25 16.28 3.09 10.42
C GLN A 25 16.41 1.80 11.23
N PHE A 26 15.69 0.75 10.82
CA PHE A 26 15.74 -0.57 11.46
C PHE A 26 16.82 -1.49 10.90
N HIS A 27 17.60 -1.04 9.90
CA HIS A 27 18.64 -1.82 9.23
C HIS A 27 18.14 -3.17 8.70
N CYS A 28 16.91 -3.21 8.17
CA CYS A 28 16.27 -4.42 7.67
C CYS A 28 15.85 -4.29 6.19
N PRO A 29 15.59 -5.40 5.47
CA PRO A 29 15.13 -5.35 4.09
C PRO A 29 13.78 -4.65 3.92
N PHE A 30 13.62 -3.99 2.76
CA PHE A 30 12.35 -3.40 2.30
C PHE A 30 11.87 -4.06 1.02
N PHE A 31 10.58 -4.32 0.95
CA PHE A 31 9.91 -4.84 -0.24
C PHE A 31 8.65 -4.03 -0.54
N ASP A 32 8.41 -3.75 -1.82
CA ASP A 32 7.13 -3.23 -2.29
C ASP A 32 6.44 -4.32 -3.13
N THR A 33 5.20 -4.66 -2.80
CA THR A 33 4.49 -5.74 -3.53
C THR A 33 4.28 -5.39 -5.00
N ASP A 34 4.18 -4.10 -5.35
CA ASP A 34 4.03 -3.64 -6.73
C ASP A 34 5.33 -3.85 -7.52
N ASP A 35 6.50 -3.67 -6.89
CA ASP A 35 7.81 -3.97 -7.47
C ASP A 35 7.97 -5.48 -7.67
N VAL A 36 7.61 -6.29 -6.69
CA VAL A 36 7.67 -7.76 -6.78
C VAL A 36 6.79 -8.27 -7.92
N ILE A 37 5.57 -7.73 -8.09
CA ILE A 37 4.70 -8.05 -9.24
C ILE A 37 5.43 -7.73 -10.54
N THR A 38 6.06 -6.56 -10.62
CA THR A 38 6.76 -6.11 -11.84
C THR A 38 7.96 -7.01 -12.15
N GLU A 39 8.75 -7.39 -11.16
CA GLU A 39 9.89 -8.31 -11.31
C GLU A 39 9.44 -9.71 -11.77
N MET A 40 8.32 -10.21 -11.23
CA MET A 40 7.83 -11.54 -11.55
C MET A 40 7.15 -11.64 -12.93
N THR A 41 6.53 -10.55 -13.39
CA THR A 41 5.66 -10.59 -14.59
C THR A 41 6.21 -9.80 -15.78
N GLY A 42 7.15 -8.88 -15.54
CA GLY A 42 7.61 -7.92 -16.52
C GLY A 42 6.61 -6.80 -16.81
N LEU A 43 5.48 -6.76 -16.11
CA LEU A 43 4.41 -5.78 -16.29
C LEU A 43 4.15 -5.05 -14.96
N SER A 44 3.89 -3.75 -15.03
CA SER A 44 3.44 -3.02 -13.85
C SER A 44 2.03 -3.46 -13.42
N PRO A 45 1.66 -3.33 -12.12
CA PRO A 45 0.31 -3.57 -11.62
C PRO A 45 -0.79 -2.91 -12.46
N ARG A 46 -0.53 -1.68 -12.92
CA ARG A 46 -1.45 -0.92 -13.77
C ARG A 46 -1.63 -1.57 -15.15
N GLN A 47 -0.55 -2.02 -15.80
CA GLN A 47 -0.63 -2.71 -17.08
C GLN A 47 -1.40 -4.02 -16.95
N ILE A 48 -1.11 -4.84 -15.94
CA ILE A 48 -1.87 -6.08 -15.70
C ILE A 48 -3.36 -5.78 -15.53
N TYR A 49 -3.70 -4.77 -14.71
CA TYR A 49 -5.10 -4.41 -14.50
C TYR A 49 -5.79 -3.93 -15.78
N GLN A 50 -5.11 -3.14 -16.61
CA GLN A 50 -5.67 -2.58 -17.85
C GLN A 50 -5.76 -3.61 -18.97
N GLU A 51 -4.75 -4.44 -19.14
CA GLU A 51 -4.63 -5.37 -20.27
C GLU A 51 -5.30 -6.72 -19.99
N GLN A 52 -5.24 -7.19 -18.74
CA GLN A 52 -5.69 -8.54 -18.35
C GLN A 52 -6.88 -8.52 -17.37
N GLY A 53 -7.20 -7.34 -16.83
CA GLY A 53 -8.34 -7.15 -15.96
C GLY A 53 -8.06 -7.31 -14.46
N PRO A 54 -9.06 -6.99 -13.61
CA PRO A 54 -8.91 -6.98 -12.17
C PRO A 54 -8.62 -8.36 -11.56
N GLN A 55 -9.14 -9.43 -12.14
CA GLN A 55 -8.92 -10.79 -11.65
C GLN A 55 -7.45 -11.22 -11.82
N ALA A 56 -6.87 -10.98 -12.99
CA ALA A 56 -5.47 -11.28 -13.26
C ALA A 56 -4.53 -10.46 -12.36
N PHE A 57 -4.89 -9.21 -12.09
CA PHE A 57 -4.16 -8.39 -11.11
C PHE A 57 -4.22 -8.98 -9.70
N MET A 58 -5.39 -9.39 -9.22
CA MET A 58 -5.52 -10.02 -7.89
C MET A 58 -4.71 -11.32 -7.78
N GLU A 59 -4.69 -12.12 -8.84
CA GLU A 59 -3.87 -13.33 -8.88
C GLU A 59 -2.37 -13.02 -8.86
N ALA A 60 -1.93 -12.00 -9.60
CA ALA A 60 -0.53 -11.55 -9.60
C ALA A 60 -0.12 -11.03 -8.21
N GLU A 61 -0.98 -10.24 -7.57
CA GLU A 61 -0.77 -9.71 -6.21
C GLU A 61 -0.67 -10.85 -5.19
N ALA A 62 -1.56 -11.84 -5.23
CA ALA A 62 -1.50 -13.01 -4.36
C ALA A 62 -0.22 -13.85 -4.60
N LYS A 63 0.17 -14.06 -5.85
CA LYS A 63 1.42 -14.75 -6.20
C LYS A 63 2.65 -14.01 -5.68
N ALA A 64 2.69 -12.69 -5.78
CA ALA A 64 3.79 -11.87 -5.26
C ALA A 64 3.89 -11.99 -3.73
N CYS A 65 2.77 -11.92 -3.02
CA CYS A 65 2.74 -12.11 -1.58
C CYS A 65 3.21 -13.52 -1.17
N ASN A 66 2.73 -14.56 -1.84
CA ASN A 66 3.18 -15.93 -1.62
C ASN A 66 4.67 -16.15 -1.97
N TYR A 67 5.19 -15.43 -2.96
CA TYR A 67 6.63 -15.42 -3.26
C TYR A 67 7.42 -14.84 -2.09
N LEU A 68 7.01 -13.70 -1.55
CA LEU A 68 7.66 -13.07 -0.40
C LEU A 68 7.68 -14.01 0.83
N VAL A 69 6.61 -14.75 1.10
CA VAL A 69 6.58 -15.73 2.18
C VAL A 69 7.69 -16.78 2.02
N ARG A 70 7.82 -17.34 0.83
CA ARG A 70 8.85 -18.35 0.56
C ARG A 70 10.25 -17.75 0.57
N TYR A 71 10.43 -16.59 -0.03
CA TYR A 71 11.71 -15.90 -0.12
C TYR A 71 12.28 -15.54 1.27
N LEU A 72 11.47 -14.87 2.10
CA LEU A 72 11.87 -14.47 3.45
C LEU A 72 12.12 -15.67 4.37
N SER A 73 11.31 -16.71 4.25
CA SER A 73 11.54 -17.98 4.98
C SER A 73 12.85 -18.65 4.58
N ALA A 74 13.20 -18.63 3.30
CA ALA A 74 14.46 -19.21 2.80
C ALA A 74 15.69 -18.43 3.24
N LEU A 75 15.59 -17.09 3.32
CA LEU A 75 16.66 -16.24 3.83
C LEU A 75 16.84 -16.32 5.35
N GLY A 76 15.83 -16.79 6.08
CA GLY A 76 15.81 -16.77 7.54
C GLY A 76 15.66 -15.38 8.14
N GLU A 77 15.25 -14.41 7.31
CA GLU A 77 15.00 -13.03 7.74
C GLU A 77 13.80 -12.97 8.68
N LYS A 78 13.96 -12.28 9.79
CA LYS A 78 12.92 -12.13 10.81
C LYS A 78 12.32 -10.73 10.85
N GLU A 79 13.12 -9.73 10.47
CA GLU A 79 12.76 -8.31 10.49
C GLU A 79 12.80 -7.75 9.07
N TYR A 80 11.72 -7.18 8.63
CA TYR A 80 11.58 -6.57 7.30
C TYR A 80 10.37 -5.65 7.25
N VAL A 81 10.37 -4.76 6.27
CA VAL A 81 9.23 -3.89 5.99
C VAL A 81 8.68 -4.21 4.61
N ILE A 82 7.36 -4.37 4.52
CA ILE A 82 6.64 -4.62 3.27
C ILE A 82 5.63 -3.50 3.05
N ALA A 83 5.72 -2.78 1.93
CA ALA A 83 4.67 -1.91 1.44
C ALA A 83 3.73 -2.70 0.52
N THR A 84 2.42 -2.43 0.60
CA THR A 84 1.41 -3.13 -0.18
C THR A 84 0.73 -2.23 -1.20
N GLY A 85 0.12 -2.81 -2.23
CA GLY A 85 -0.78 -2.10 -3.13
C GLY A 85 -1.95 -1.43 -2.40
N GLY A 86 -2.39 -0.26 -2.90
CA GLY A 86 -3.46 0.52 -2.26
C GLY A 86 -4.86 -0.09 -2.32
N GLY A 87 -5.01 -1.27 -2.89
CA GLY A 87 -6.26 -2.03 -3.01
C GLY A 87 -6.24 -3.40 -2.36
N ILE A 88 -5.12 -3.78 -1.71
CA ILE A 88 -4.88 -5.13 -1.18
C ILE A 88 -5.95 -5.62 -0.19
N CYS A 89 -6.66 -4.71 0.47
CA CYS A 89 -7.75 -5.08 1.38
C CYS A 89 -8.88 -5.87 0.70
N ASN A 90 -8.93 -5.92 -0.62
CA ASN A 90 -9.90 -6.70 -1.39
C ASN A 90 -9.38 -8.08 -1.80
N ASN A 91 -8.11 -8.38 -1.53
CA ASN A 91 -7.46 -9.64 -1.91
C ASN A 91 -7.21 -10.51 -0.67
N THR A 92 -8.14 -11.38 -0.38
CA THR A 92 -8.09 -12.23 0.82
C THR A 92 -6.87 -13.16 0.80
N GLU A 93 -6.56 -13.77 -0.34
CA GLU A 93 -5.41 -14.68 -0.48
C GLU A 93 -4.08 -13.95 -0.23
N ALA A 94 -3.90 -12.76 -0.77
CA ALA A 94 -2.72 -11.93 -0.52
C ALA A 94 -2.60 -11.53 0.96
N LEU A 95 -3.71 -11.16 1.60
CA LEU A 95 -3.73 -10.80 3.01
C LEU A 95 -3.41 -11.99 3.92
N GLU A 96 -3.93 -13.19 3.63
CA GLU A 96 -3.63 -14.42 4.37
C GLU A 96 -2.14 -14.76 4.27
N ALA A 97 -1.55 -14.66 3.08
CA ALA A 97 -0.11 -14.85 2.89
C ALA A 97 0.69 -13.86 3.75
N LEU A 98 0.39 -12.56 3.66
CA LEU A 98 1.10 -11.52 4.40
C LEU A 98 0.91 -11.63 5.91
N ALA A 99 -0.26 -12.06 6.40
CA ALA A 99 -0.49 -12.23 7.83
C ALA A 99 0.45 -13.26 8.49
N SER A 100 0.98 -14.22 7.71
CA SER A 100 1.99 -15.16 8.17
C SER A 100 3.38 -14.55 8.38
N LEU A 101 3.62 -13.36 7.78
CA LEU A 101 4.91 -12.68 7.76
C LEU A 101 5.08 -11.68 8.89
N GLY A 102 4.02 -11.14 9.45
CA GLY A 102 4.12 -10.12 10.48
C GLY A 102 2.78 -9.47 10.80
N PHE A 103 2.82 -8.24 11.27
CA PHE A 103 1.62 -7.51 11.64
C PHE A 103 1.38 -6.33 10.69
N PHE A 104 0.11 -6.01 10.53
CA PHE A 104 -0.36 -4.94 9.68
C PHE A 104 -0.39 -3.61 10.42
N ILE A 105 0.20 -2.58 9.79
CA ILE A 105 0.07 -1.19 10.21
C ILE A 105 -0.72 -0.44 9.14
N PHE A 106 -1.85 0.10 9.51
CA PHE A 106 -2.61 0.97 8.62
C PHE A 106 -2.09 2.41 8.73
N LEU A 107 -1.56 2.91 7.62
CA LEU A 107 -1.16 4.31 7.45
C LEU A 107 -2.38 5.12 7.03
N GLU A 108 -2.96 5.84 7.98
CA GLU A 108 -4.17 6.60 7.77
C GLU A 108 -3.84 8.07 7.49
N VAL A 109 -4.08 8.52 6.27
CA VAL A 109 -4.00 9.94 5.88
C VAL A 109 -5.40 10.51 5.74
N PRO A 110 -5.62 11.82 5.99
CA PRO A 110 -6.90 12.45 5.73
C PRO A 110 -7.34 12.31 4.27
N GLU A 111 -8.63 12.12 4.05
CA GLU A 111 -9.22 11.93 2.71
C GLU A 111 -8.82 13.07 1.75
N ALA A 112 -8.90 14.32 2.22
CA ALA A 112 -8.56 15.49 1.43
C ALA A 112 -7.10 15.47 0.94
N VAL A 113 -6.15 15.06 1.81
CA VAL A 113 -4.72 14.97 1.47
C VAL A 113 -4.49 13.90 0.40
N ALA A 114 -5.13 12.75 0.53
CA ALA A 114 -4.98 11.69 -0.46
C ALA A 114 -5.65 12.03 -1.80
N ALA A 115 -6.82 12.67 -1.78
CA ALA A 115 -7.50 13.16 -2.98
C ALA A 115 -6.66 14.19 -3.71
N GLU A 116 -6.10 15.16 -3.00
CA GLU A 116 -5.23 16.19 -3.55
C GLU A 116 -4.01 15.58 -4.26
N ARG A 117 -3.33 14.61 -3.64
CA ARG A 117 -2.19 13.92 -4.24
C ARG A 117 -2.57 13.18 -5.52
N ILE A 118 -3.75 12.56 -5.57
CA ILE A 118 -4.24 11.92 -6.80
C ILE A 118 -4.48 12.96 -7.89
N ILE A 119 -5.09 14.11 -7.54
CA ILE A 119 -5.41 15.18 -8.49
C ILE A 119 -4.11 15.81 -9.03
N GLN A 120 -3.10 16.00 -8.18
CA GLN A 120 -1.80 16.57 -8.60
C GLN A 120 -1.03 15.66 -9.58
N GLU A 121 -1.29 14.36 -9.59
CA GLU A 121 -0.68 13.42 -10.54
C GLU A 121 -1.43 13.31 -11.88
N ILE A 122 -2.57 14.00 -12.03
CA ILE A 122 -3.33 13.96 -13.29
C ILE A 122 -2.55 14.70 -14.38
N GLU A 123 -2.33 14.00 -15.45
CA GLU A 123 -1.80 14.57 -16.69
C GLU A 123 -2.96 14.79 -17.68
N TRP A 124 -2.92 15.89 -18.43
CA TRP A 124 -3.93 16.18 -19.42
C TRP A 124 -3.35 15.99 -20.83
N GLU A 125 -3.93 15.11 -21.60
CA GLU A 125 -3.55 14.86 -23.00
C GLU A 125 -4.81 14.86 -23.87
N ASP A 126 -4.88 15.71 -24.87
CA ASP A 126 -6.02 15.87 -25.77
C ASP A 126 -7.37 16.05 -25.04
N GLY A 127 -7.37 16.83 -23.96
CA GLY A 127 -8.55 17.08 -23.14
C GLY A 127 -9.01 15.88 -22.28
N LYS A 128 -8.19 14.83 -22.19
CA LYS A 128 -8.47 13.64 -21.37
C LYS A 128 -7.50 13.55 -20.21
N MET A 129 -8.02 13.15 -19.07
CA MET A 129 -7.21 12.86 -17.89
C MET A 129 -6.45 11.55 -18.06
N LYS A 130 -5.14 11.61 -17.86
CA LYS A 130 -4.22 10.47 -17.80
C LYS A 130 -3.73 10.27 -16.38
N ASN A 131 -3.03 9.19 -16.17
CA ASN A 131 -2.39 8.85 -14.90
C ASN A 131 -3.33 8.66 -13.70
N LEU A 132 -4.63 8.48 -13.96
CA LEU A 132 -5.61 8.15 -12.92
C LEU A 132 -5.38 6.75 -12.36
N PRO A 133 -5.65 6.51 -11.06
CA PRO A 133 -5.80 5.16 -10.53
C PRO A 133 -6.81 4.36 -11.35
N ALA A 134 -6.49 3.09 -11.65
CA ALA A 134 -7.31 2.26 -12.55
C ALA A 134 -8.78 2.15 -12.12
N TYR A 135 -9.05 2.09 -10.82
CA TYR A 135 -10.40 2.03 -10.28
C TYR A 135 -11.18 3.35 -10.43
N ILE A 136 -10.49 4.50 -10.52
CA ILE A 136 -11.10 5.81 -10.82
C ILE A 136 -11.30 5.93 -12.34
N ALA A 137 -10.28 5.58 -13.12
CA ALA A 137 -10.34 5.66 -14.58
C ALA A 137 -11.52 4.86 -15.16
N LYS A 138 -11.87 3.73 -14.55
CA LYS A 138 -13.00 2.87 -14.96
C LYS A 138 -14.36 3.59 -14.89
N GLU A 139 -14.50 4.55 -13.99
CA GLU A 139 -15.73 5.34 -13.81
C GLU A 139 -15.83 6.53 -14.80
N ASN A 140 -14.83 6.67 -15.70
CA ASN A 140 -14.77 7.70 -16.75
C ASN A 140 -15.00 9.15 -16.22
N PRO A 141 -14.24 9.62 -15.22
CA PRO A 141 -14.38 10.98 -14.73
C PRO A 141 -14.03 12.00 -15.81
N VAL A 142 -14.71 13.13 -15.82
CA VAL A 142 -14.48 14.22 -16.79
C VAL A 142 -13.93 15.47 -16.12
N THR A 143 -14.06 15.60 -14.80
CA THR A 143 -13.53 16.71 -14.00
C THR A 143 -12.75 16.22 -12.78
N THR A 144 -11.95 17.09 -12.18
CA THR A 144 -11.25 16.81 -10.93
C THR A 144 -12.22 16.60 -9.75
N GLU A 145 -13.39 17.25 -9.79
CA GLU A 145 -14.47 17.04 -8.84
C GLU A 145 -15.07 15.64 -8.95
N ASP A 146 -15.19 15.10 -10.17
CA ASP A 146 -15.61 13.70 -10.36
C ASP A 146 -14.58 12.76 -9.76
N VAL A 147 -13.27 13.02 -9.99
CA VAL A 147 -12.19 12.22 -9.41
C VAL A 147 -12.27 12.22 -7.88
N ALA A 148 -12.45 13.38 -7.25
CA ALA A 148 -12.57 13.50 -5.81
C ALA A 148 -13.80 12.75 -5.27
N ARG A 149 -14.95 12.87 -5.92
CA ARG A 149 -16.21 12.20 -5.54
C ARG A 149 -16.08 10.67 -5.65
N ILE A 150 -15.53 10.16 -6.76
CA ILE A 150 -15.31 8.73 -6.96
C ILE A 150 -14.32 8.21 -5.91
N PHE A 151 -13.22 8.93 -5.70
CA PHE A 151 -12.21 8.59 -4.71
C PHE A 151 -12.79 8.49 -3.30
N SER A 152 -13.66 9.43 -2.90
CA SER A 152 -14.32 9.45 -1.59
C SER A 152 -15.01 8.12 -1.27
N GLY A 153 -15.77 7.56 -2.20
CA GLY A 153 -16.43 6.27 -2.02
C GLY A 153 -15.45 5.12 -1.77
N PHE A 154 -14.36 5.07 -2.55
CA PHE A 154 -13.30 4.07 -2.36
C PHE A 154 -12.51 4.30 -1.07
N TYR A 155 -12.25 5.56 -0.71
CA TYR A 155 -11.57 5.91 0.52
C TYR A 155 -12.33 5.38 1.73
N GLN A 156 -13.62 5.68 1.86
CA GLN A 156 -14.45 5.27 2.98
C GLN A 156 -14.54 3.74 3.12
N GLN A 157 -14.73 3.04 2.00
CA GLN A 157 -14.79 1.59 1.99
C GLN A 157 -13.46 0.95 2.41
N ARG A 158 -12.35 1.41 1.83
CA ARG A 158 -11.02 0.82 2.08
C ARG A 158 -10.50 1.13 3.46
N THR A 159 -10.64 2.37 3.94
CA THR A 159 -10.18 2.75 5.27
C THR A 159 -10.92 1.99 6.36
N LYS A 160 -12.23 1.76 6.20
CA LYS A 160 -12.99 0.88 7.09
C LYS A 160 -12.40 -0.53 7.15
N ARG A 161 -12.05 -1.12 5.99
CA ARG A 161 -11.43 -2.44 5.94
C ARG A 161 -10.03 -2.45 6.51
N TYR A 162 -9.20 -1.47 6.20
CA TYR A 162 -7.84 -1.36 6.75
C TYR A 162 -7.84 -1.26 8.28
N ARG A 163 -8.75 -0.47 8.89
CA ARG A 163 -8.90 -0.42 10.34
C ARG A 163 -9.29 -1.76 10.98
N GLN A 164 -10.02 -2.61 10.25
CA GLN A 164 -10.39 -3.95 10.73
C GLN A 164 -9.25 -4.97 10.61
N LEU A 165 -8.37 -4.81 9.62
CA LEU A 165 -7.27 -5.72 9.34
C LEU A 165 -6.02 -5.42 10.17
N ALA A 166 -5.77 -4.14 10.43
CA ALA A 166 -4.53 -3.70 11.06
C ALA A 166 -4.54 -3.90 12.56
N GLN A 167 -3.42 -4.35 13.11
CA GLN A 167 -3.15 -4.37 14.54
C GLN A 167 -2.85 -2.96 15.07
N ILE A 168 -2.26 -2.12 14.22
CA ILE A 168 -1.94 -0.73 14.55
C ILE A 168 -2.53 0.18 13.47
N THR A 169 -3.30 1.20 13.88
CA THR A 169 -3.68 2.31 13.02
C THR A 169 -2.81 3.51 13.38
N CYS A 170 -2.06 4.02 12.40
CA CYS A 170 -1.19 5.18 12.57
C CYS A 170 -1.76 6.36 11.76
N PRO A 171 -2.40 7.35 12.41
CA PRO A 171 -2.81 8.58 11.75
C PRO A 171 -1.56 9.38 11.35
N LEU A 172 -1.40 9.62 10.05
CA LEU A 172 -0.28 10.39 9.52
C LEU A 172 -0.68 11.87 9.49
N GLN A 173 -0.09 12.65 10.39
CA GLN A 173 -0.33 14.08 10.55
C GLN A 173 0.93 14.91 10.40
N GLY A 174 2.08 14.25 10.22
CA GLY A 174 3.36 14.89 10.01
C GLY A 174 3.42 15.60 8.66
N GLU A 175 4.10 16.73 8.62
CA GLU A 175 4.30 17.51 7.40
C GLU A 175 5.38 16.88 6.50
N SER A 176 6.33 16.16 7.11
CA SER A 176 7.42 15.48 6.39
C SER A 176 7.32 13.95 6.48
N PRO A 177 7.96 13.21 5.56
CA PRO A 177 8.10 11.76 5.67
C PRO A 177 8.83 11.32 6.95
N GLU A 178 9.83 12.09 7.40
CA GLU A 178 10.60 11.82 8.61
C GLU A 178 9.75 11.89 9.87
N GLU A 179 8.90 12.92 9.99
CA GLU A 179 7.95 13.06 11.09
C GLU A 179 6.92 11.94 11.11
N ASN A 180 6.37 11.58 9.95
CA ASN A 180 5.45 10.44 9.82
C ASN A 180 6.13 9.11 10.18
N CYS A 181 7.41 8.95 9.84
CA CYS A 181 8.19 7.78 10.23
C CYS A 181 8.34 7.69 11.76
N GLN A 182 8.57 8.81 12.45
CA GLN A 182 8.61 8.87 13.90
C GLN A 182 7.25 8.51 14.55
N LEU A 183 6.14 8.96 13.97
CA LEU A 183 4.79 8.57 14.44
C LEU A 183 4.58 7.05 14.34
N ILE A 184 5.02 6.42 13.23
CA ILE A 184 4.94 4.96 13.08
C ILE A 184 5.80 4.26 14.14
N GLN A 185 7.02 4.73 14.38
CA GLN A 185 7.90 4.16 15.40
C GLN A 185 7.28 4.28 16.81
N GLN A 186 6.73 5.44 17.17
CA GLN A 186 6.05 5.63 18.45
C GLN A 186 4.86 4.67 18.61
N ALA A 187 4.07 4.49 17.55
CA ALA A 187 2.96 3.54 17.54
C ALA A 187 3.42 2.09 17.72
N LEU A 188 4.54 1.71 17.09
CA LEU A 188 5.18 0.40 17.25
C LEU A 188 5.63 0.15 18.68
N PHE A 189 6.38 1.08 19.27
CA PHE A 189 6.91 0.94 20.64
C PHE A 189 5.82 0.94 21.70
N SER A 190 4.69 1.63 21.47
CA SER A 190 3.58 1.67 22.41
C SER A 190 2.82 0.34 22.53
N GLN A 191 2.98 -0.57 21.59
CA GLN A 191 2.29 -1.87 21.53
C GLN A 191 3.13 -3.05 22.04
N ASP A 192 4.23 -2.81 22.78
CA ASP A 192 5.21 -3.85 23.18
C ASP A 192 5.72 -4.72 22.00
N CYS A 193 5.59 -4.23 20.79
CA CYS A 193 6.18 -4.85 19.62
C CYS A 193 7.70 -4.70 19.72
N ARG A 194 8.39 -5.76 20.16
CA ARG A 194 9.86 -5.79 20.30
C ARG A 194 10.48 -5.78 18.90
N TRP A 195 10.73 -4.58 18.42
CA TRP A 195 11.74 -4.30 17.40
C TRP A 195 13.01 -3.94 18.14
N SER A 196 13.98 -4.82 18.07
CA SER A 196 15.29 -4.65 18.73
C SER A 196 16.23 -3.79 17.89
#